data_02e54657ae2f1d11b4e72e1d0fe169c2
#
_entry.id   02e54657ae2f1d11b4e72e1d0fe169c2
#
_cell.length_a   1.000
_cell.length_b   1.000
_cell.length_c   1.000
_cell.angle_alpha   90.00
_cell.angle_beta   90.00
_cell.angle_gamma   90.00
#
_symmetry.space_group_name_H-M   'P 1'
#
loop_
_entity.id
_entity.type
_entity.pdbx_description
1 polymer ?
#
loop_
_entity_poly.entity_id
_entity_poly.type
_entity_poly.pdbx_seq_one_letter_code
_entity_poly.pdbx_strand_id
1 'polypeptide(L)'
;MKNPTTYKTIQVDGVKIFYREAGPVNAPTILLLHGLPSSSRMFESLFNRLSDRFHLIAPDYPGYGHSDWPNPKEFSYTFDNIANVMTHFSEALKLAKYTLYMSDYGGPVGFRMVLAHPERVEKLIVQDAVAHNEGLGANWKKRREFWANRKENEEALRKNLLSLETTRTRHVGDDPNVELYDPDLWTDEFAYLNQPGQIQIQSDLFYDYQSNVIAYPKWQPAAGY
;
A
#
# COMPACT_ATOMS: atom_id res chain seq x y z
N MET A 1 1.96 -27.85 -10.28
CA MET A 1 1.93 -27.74 -8.82
C MET A 1 1.98 -26.26 -8.46
N LYS A 2 1.18 -25.81 -7.51
CA LYS A 2 1.27 -24.41 -7.03
C LYS A 2 2.57 -24.22 -6.25
N ASN A 3 3.28 -23.14 -6.52
CA ASN A 3 4.48 -22.82 -5.76
C ASN A 3 4.07 -22.27 -4.38
N PRO A 4 4.63 -22.75 -3.28
CA PRO A 4 4.29 -22.27 -1.94
C PRO A 4 4.74 -20.81 -1.79
N THR A 5 3.96 -20.04 -1.03
CA THR A 5 4.37 -18.70 -0.61
C THR A 5 5.49 -18.81 0.43
N THR A 6 6.54 -18.04 0.23
CA THR A 6 7.65 -17.86 1.17
C THR A 6 7.58 -16.49 1.82
N TYR A 7 8.03 -16.39 3.06
CA TYR A 7 7.99 -15.20 3.90
C TYR A 7 9.42 -14.79 4.21
N LYS A 8 9.82 -13.65 3.70
CA LYS A 8 11.22 -13.20 3.69
C LYS A 8 11.38 -11.80 4.24
N THR A 9 12.60 -11.44 4.59
CA THR A 9 12.97 -10.08 4.95
C THR A 9 14.25 -9.66 4.23
N ILE A 10 14.39 -8.36 3.96
CA ILE A 10 15.57 -7.75 3.39
C ILE A 10 15.81 -6.38 4.01
N GLN A 11 17.06 -5.97 4.19
CA GLN A 11 17.40 -4.62 4.65
C GLN A 11 17.42 -3.66 3.46
N VAL A 12 16.69 -2.55 3.60
CA VAL A 12 16.60 -1.47 2.61
C VAL A 12 16.67 -0.15 3.35
N ASP A 13 17.64 0.69 3.07
CA ASP A 13 17.84 2.01 3.68
C ASP A 13 17.79 2.01 5.23
N GLY A 14 18.31 0.94 5.84
CA GLY A 14 18.30 0.78 7.30
C GLY A 14 16.97 0.27 7.88
N VAL A 15 15.98 -0.03 7.05
CA VAL A 15 14.68 -0.59 7.42
C VAL A 15 14.59 -2.05 6.98
N LYS A 16 14.20 -2.94 7.88
CA LYS A 16 13.92 -4.33 7.53
C LYS A 16 12.54 -4.41 6.86
N ILE A 17 12.52 -4.72 5.58
CA ILE A 17 11.31 -4.92 4.79
C ILE A 17 10.95 -6.39 4.75
N PHE A 18 9.75 -6.70 5.23
CA PHE A 18 9.14 -8.02 5.05
C PHE A 18 8.45 -8.10 3.70
N TYR A 19 8.50 -9.26 3.07
CA TYR A 19 7.77 -9.52 1.83
C TYR A 19 7.36 -10.98 1.67
N ARG A 20 6.27 -11.18 0.94
CA ARG A 20 5.82 -12.48 0.47
C ARG A 20 6.31 -12.70 -0.95
N GLU A 21 6.73 -13.93 -1.25
CA GLU A 21 7.21 -14.28 -2.58
C GLU A 21 6.74 -15.69 -2.95
N ALA A 22 6.29 -15.87 -4.18
CA ALA A 22 5.94 -17.17 -4.74
C ALA A 22 6.11 -17.18 -6.25
N GLY A 23 6.19 -18.40 -6.82
CA GLY A 23 6.31 -18.63 -8.24
C GLY A 23 7.75 -18.75 -8.74
N PRO A 24 7.92 -19.17 -10.02
CA PRO A 24 9.24 -19.37 -10.60
C PRO A 24 9.95 -18.02 -10.80
N VAL A 25 11.18 -17.89 -10.31
CA VAL A 25 11.98 -16.65 -10.42
C VAL A 25 12.24 -16.20 -11.87
N ASN A 26 12.13 -17.10 -12.83
CA ASN A 26 12.29 -16.81 -14.25
C ASN A 26 10.98 -16.49 -14.97
N ALA A 27 9.83 -16.54 -14.27
CA ALA A 27 8.54 -16.13 -14.83
C ALA A 27 8.41 -14.59 -14.83
N PRO A 28 7.47 -14.02 -15.61
CA PRO A 28 7.18 -12.61 -15.54
C PRO A 28 6.86 -12.17 -14.11
N THR A 29 7.54 -11.13 -13.62
CA THR A 29 7.41 -10.65 -12.25
C THR A 29 6.23 -9.69 -12.10
N ILE A 30 5.44 -9.87 -11.05
CA ILE A 30 4.44 -8.91 -10.58
C ILE A 30 4.85 -8.43 -9.19
N LEU A 31 5.11 -7.14 -9.06
CA LEU A 31 5.32 -6.46 -7.80
C LEU A 31 3.99 -5.87 -7.32
N LEU A 32 3.50 -6.35 -6.17
CA LEU A 32 2.17 -6.03 -5.65
C LEU A 32 2.29 -5.05 -4.47
N LEU A 33 1.74 -3.87 -4.64
CA LEU A 33 1.78 -2.75 -3.70
C LEU A 33 0.43 -2.61 -3.00
N HIS A 34 0.43 -2.81 -1.68
CA HIS A 34 -0.78 -2.83 -0.86
C HIS A 34 -1.29 -1.44 -0.50
N GLY A 35 -2.50 -1.39 0.07
CA GLY A 35 -3.16 -0.19 0.55
C GLY A 35 -3.27 -0.09 2.07
N LEU A 36 -3.98 0.93 2.53
CA LEU A 36 -4.35 1.16 3.92
C LEU A 36 -5.66 0.42 4.27
N PRO A 37 -5.75 -0.22 5.43
CA PRO A 37 -4.75 -0.42 6.49
C PRO A 37 -3.99 -1.75 6.34
N SER A 38 -4.00 -2.33 5.18
CA SER A 38 -3.58 -3.69 4.88
C SER A 38 -2.05 -3.88 4.85
N SER A 39 -1.65 -5.03 4.37
CA SER A 39 -0.27 -5.46 4.16
C SER A 39 -0.20 -6.37 2.93
N SER A 40 0.95 -6.95 2.65
CA SER A 40 1.10 -7.97 1.61
C SER A 40 0.12 -9.15 1.74
N ARG A 41 -0.48 -9.36 2.92
CA ARG A 41 -1.49 -10.39 3.17
C ARG A 41 -2.72 -10.25 2.28
N MET A 42 -3.12 -9.03 1.90
CA MET A 42 -4.28 -8.82 1.04
C MET A 42 -4.19 -9.54 -0.32
N PHE A 43 -2.98 -9.89 -0.73
CA PHE A 43 -2.73 -10.56 -2.01
C PHE A 43 -2.68 -12.09 -1.93
N GLU A 44 -2.97 -12.70 -0.77
CA GLU A 44 -2.86 -14.16 -0.58
C GLU A 44 -3.67 -14.96 -1.60
N SER A 45 -4.90 -14.51 -1.91
CA SER A 45 -5.73 -15.14 -2.94
C SER A 45 -5.11 -15.08 -4.33
N LEU A 46 -4.40 -13.98 -4.68
CA LEU A 46 -3.67 -13.86 -5.95
C LEU A 46 -2.47 -14.79 -5.97
N PHE A 47 -1.71 -14.87 -4.88
CA PHE A 47 -0.59 -15.80 -4.73
C PHE A 47 -1.04 -17.25 -4.99
N ASN A 48 -2.14 -17.66 -4.36
CA ASN A 48 -2.72 -18.99 -4.52
C ASN A 48 -3.20 -19.30 -5.95
N ARG A 49 -3.56 -18.28 -6.74
CA ARG A 49 -4.12 -18.44 -8.09
C ARG A 49 -3.09 -18.27 -9.21
N LEU A 50 -2.03 -17.50 -8.98
CA LEU A 50 -1.13 -17.03 -10.04
C LEU A 50 0.31 -17.54 -9.92
N SER A 51 0.70 -18.14 -8.76
CA SER A 51 2.08 -18.59 -8.51
C SER A 51 2.57 -19.72 -9.42
N ASP A 52 1.71 -20.30 -10.22
CA ASP A 52 2.09 -21.29 -11.24
C ASP A 52 2.61 -20.63 -12.54
N ARG A 53 2.30 -19.35 -12.77
CA ARG A 53 2.58 -18.63 -14.02
C ARG A 53 3.41 -17.38 -13.86
N PHE A 54 3.41 -16.77 -12.68
CA PHE A 54 4.09 -15.50 -12.40
C PHE A 54 5.00 -15.61 -11.19
N HIS A 55 6.07 -14.84 -11.20
CA HIS A 55 6.87 -14.54 -10.02
C HIS A 55 6.21 -13.39 -9.27
N LEU A 56 5.62 -13.68 -8.12
CA LEU A 56 4.83 -12.74 -7.31
C LEU A 56 5.65 -12.25 -6.13
N ILE A 57 5.74 -10.94 -5.95
CA ILE A 57 6.44 -10.30 -4.84
C ILE A 57 5.54 -9.23 -4.24
N ALA A 58 5.27 -9.29 -2.95
CA ALA A 58 4.46 -8.32 -2.22
C ALA A 58 5.20 -7.89 -0.94
N PRO A 59 5.81 -6.69 -0.90
CA PRO A 59 6.39 -6.13 0.30
C PRO A 59 5.32 -5.55 1.24
N ASP A 60 5.64 -5.50 2.55
CA ASP A 60 4.99 -4.61 3.50
C ASP A 60 5.79 -3.30 3.56
N TYR A 61 5.12 -2.15 3.50
CA TYR A 61 5.81 -0.86 3.61
C TYR A 61 6.40 -0.65 5.01
N PRO A 62 7.40 0.24 5.17
CA PRO A 62 7.77 0.73 6.49
C PRO A 62 6.54 1.19 7.27
N GLY A 63 6.38 0.73 8.51
CA GLY A 63 5.22 1.03 9.33
C GLY A 63 3.98 0.17 9.08
N TYR A 64 4.07 -0.87 8.24
CA TYR A 64 2.98 -1.78 7.93
C TYR A 64 3.38 -3.24 8.15
N GLY A 65 2.39 -4.07 8.45
CA GLY A 65 2.51 -5.51 8.53
C GLY A 65 3.70 -5.97 9.39
N HIS A 66 4.55 -6.80 8.81
CA HIS A 66 5.74 -7.37 9.46
C HIS A 66 7.05 -6.64 9.15
N SER A 67 7.02 -5.54 8.39
CA SER A 67 8.17 -4.66 8.21
C SER A 67 8.46 -3.87 9.48
N ASP A 68 9.67 -3.32 9.59
CA ASP A 68 10.01 -2.45 10.70
C ASP A 68 9.15 -1.19 10.72
N TRP A 69 8.96 -0.65 11.94
CA TRP A 69 8.21 0.58 12.20
C TRP A 69 9.15 1.63 12.80
N PRO A 70 9.98 2.26 11.96
CA PRO A 70 10.90 3.27 12.44
C PRO A 70 10.18 4.40 13.18
N ASN A 71 10.86 4.97 14.18
CA ASN A 71 10.32 6.10 14.92
C ASN A 71 10.02 7.28 13.95
N PRO A 72 8.80 7.88 13.98
CA PRO A 72 8.46 9.03 13.13
C PRO A 72 9.37 10.25 13.29
N LYS A 73 10.18 10.32 14.36
CA LYS A 73 11.19 11.36 14.53
C LYS A 73 12.46 11.14 13.69
N GLU A 74 12.70 9.91 13.27
CA GLU A 74 13.90 9.48 12.54
C GLU A 74 13.56 9.05 11.10
N PHE A 75 12.32 8.67 10.85
CA PHE A 75 11.82 8.24 9.54
C PHE A 75 10.61 9.07 9.15
N SER A 76 10.69 9.75 8.01
CA SER A 76 9.59 10.54 7.49
C SER A 76 8.57 9.65 6.79
N TYR A 77 7.38 9.51 7.36
CA TYR A 77 6.27 8.77 6.76
C TYR A 77 5.56 9.65 5.72
N THR A 78 6.13 9.69 4.53
CA THR A 78 5.58 10.36 3.33
C THR A 78 5.51 9.37 2.18
N PHE A 79 4.63 9.62 1.20
CA PHE A 79 4.54 8.78 0.01
C PHE A 79 5.81 8.83 -0.83
N ASP A 80 6.51 9.97 -0.87
CA ASP A 80 7.79 10.09 -1.53
C ASP A 80 8.84 9.16 -0.91
N ASN A 81 8.96 9.18 0.42
CA ASN A 81 9.94 8.34 1.11
C ASN A 81 9.60 6.84 1.01
N ILE A 82 8.32 6.47 1.17
CA ILE A 82 7.89 5.07 0.97
C ILE A 82 8.19 4.61 -0.46
N ALA A 83 7.91 5.44 -1.47
CA ALA A 83 8.21 5.11 -2.85
C ALA A 83 9.71 4.92 -3.10
N ASN A 84 10.57 5.75 -2.48
CA ASN A 84 12.01 5.58 -2.54
C ASN A 84 12.45 4.24 -1.92
N VAL A 85 11.96 3.91 -0.73
CA VAL A 85 12.27 2.61 -0.09
C VAL A 85 11.79 1.45 -0.96
N MET A 86 10.60 1.52 -1.56
CA MET A 86 10.10 0.47 -2.45
C MET A 86 10.87 0.38 -3.76
N THR A 87 11.39 1.48 -4.27
CA THR A 87 12.31 1.50 -5.42
C THR A 87 13.60 0.76 -5.07
N HIS A 88 14.24 1.13 -3.97
CA HIS A 88 15.47 0.46 -3.48
C HIS A 88 15.22 -1.01 -3.10
N PHE A 89 14.02 -1.34 -2.60
CA PHE A 89 13.60 -2.73 -2.38
C PHE A 89 13.63 -3.53 -3.70
N SER A 90 13.08 -2.98 -4.77
CA SER A 90 13.11 -3.62 -6.09
C SER A 90 14.54 -3.81 -6.62
N GLU A 91 15.42 -2.86 -6.35
CA GLU A 91 16.85 -2.91 -6.70
C GLU A 91 17.59 -3.96 -5.88
N ALA A 92 17.35 -4.01 -4.56
CA ALA A 92 17.97 -5.00 -3.68
C ALA A 92 17.61 -6.44 -4.08
N LEU A 93 16.39 -6.64 -4.59
CA LEU A 93 15.96 -7.91 -5.18
C LEU A 93 16.41 -8.11 -6.64
N LYS A 94 17.11 -7.13 -7.23
CA LYS A 94 17.60 -7.15 -8.63
C LYS A 94 16.47 -7.35 -9.65
N LEU A 95 15.32 -6.76 -9.40
CA LEU A 95 14.18 -6.82 -10.32
C LEU A 95 14.45 -5.87 -11.50
N ALA A 96 14.87 -6.43 -12.63
CA ALA A 96 15.19 -5.65 -13.82
C ALA A 96 13.94 -5.05 -14.47
N LYS A 97 12.86 -5.85 -14.54
CA LYS A 97 11.56 -5.48 -15.09
C LYS A 97 10.43 -6.17 -14.34
N TYR A 98 9.30 -5.50 -14.20
CA TYR A 98 8.13 -6.03 -13.52
C TYR A 98 6.84 -5.36 -13.98
N THR A 99 5.72 -6.06 -13.81
CA THR A 99 4.39 -5.48 -13.81
C THR A 99 4.11 -4.92 -12.42
N LEU A 100 3.67 -3.68 -12.29
CA LEU A 100 3.20 -3.11 -11.03
C LEU A 100 1.70 -3.37 -10.86
N TYR A 101 1.34 -4.03 -9.78
CA TYR A 101 -0.04 -4.09 -9.28
C TYR A 101 -0.17 -3.12 -8.11
N MET A 102 -1.04 -2.14 -8.24
CA MET A 102 -1.19 -1.03 -7.30
C MET A 102 -2.62 -0.98 -6.77
N SER A 103 -2.78 -1.09 -5.45
CA SER A 103 -4.08 -0.98 -4.79
C SER A 103 -4.05 0.11 -3.73
N ASP A 104 -5.05 1.00 -3.71
CA ASP A 104 -5.22 2.10 -2.74
C ASP A 104 -3.92 2.94 -2.57
N TYR A 105 -3.21 2.89 -1.42
CA TYR A 105 -1.91 3.56 -1.23
C TYR A 105 -0.80 3.02 -2.15
N GLY A 106 -0.97 1.83 -2.68
CA GLY A 106 -0.10 1.31 -3.73
C GLY A 106 -0.09 2.18 -4.99
N GLY A 107 -1.18 2.91 -5.27
CA GLY A 107 -1.24 3.87 -6.38
C GLY A 107 -0.23 5.00 -6.24
N PRO A 108 -0.31 5.85 -5.21
CA PRO A 108 0.65 6.90 -4.94
C PRO A 108 2.11 6.45 -4.90
N VAL A 109 2.38 5.28 -4.30
CA VAL A 109 3.72 4.69 -4.26
C VAL A 109 4.16 4.26 -5.66
N GLY A 110 3.32 3.48 -6.35
CA GLY A 110 3.65 2.92 -7.66
C GLY A 110 3.80 3.97 -8.76
N PHE A 111 2.95 5.01 -8.80
CA PHE A 111 3.11 6.10 -9.78
C PHE A 111 4.44 6.84 -9.61
N ARG A 112 4.92 7.03 -8.37
CA ARG A 112 6.25 7.61 -8.13
C ARG A 112 7.37 6.69 -8.64
N MET A 113 7.25 5.38 -8.40
CA MET A 113 8.21 4.38 -8.93
C MET A 113 8.23 4.38 -10.47
N VAL A 114 7.05 4.46 -11.11
CA VAL A 114 6.94 4.56 -12.58
C VAL A 114 7.64 5.81 -13.11
N LEU A 115 7.42 6.96 -12.48
CA LEU A 115 8.03 8.21 -12.92
C LEU A 115 9.55 8.22 -12.70
N ALA A 116 10.03 7.57 -11.64
CA ALA A 116 11.47 7.49 -11.35
C ALA A 116 12.18 6.51 -12.29
N HIS A 117 11.56 5.38 -12.61
CA HIS A 117 12.15 4.29 -13.39
C HIS A 117 11.17 3.67 -14.40
N PRO A 118 10.70 4.43 -15.40
CA PRO A 118 9.72 3.94 -16.37
C PRO A 118 10.24 2.72 -17.16
N GLU A 119 11.55 2.60 -17.34
CA GLU A 119 12.20 1.50 -18.05
C GLU A 119 12.08 0.14 -17.35
N ARG A 120 11.76 0.14 -16.04
CA ARG A 120 11.59 -1.08 -15.25
C ARG A 120 10.14 -1.58 -15.22
N VAL A 121 9.17 -0.72 -15.55
CA VAL A 121 7.75 -1.04 -15.45
C VAL A 121 7.20 -1.43 -16.80
N GLU A 122 6.85 -2.71 -16.97
CA GLU A 122 6.33 -3.22 -18.22
C GLU A 122 4.83 -2.98 -18.38
N LYS A 123 4.07 -3.08 -17.29
CA LYS A 123 2.61 -2.92 -17.27
C LYS A 123 2.15 -2.38 -15.92
N LEU A 124 0.99 -1.74 -15.94
CA LEU A 124 0.28 -1.31 -14.73
C LEU A 124 -1.04 -2.06 -14.59
N ILE A 125 -1.30 -2.53 -13.38
CA ILE A 125 -2.61 -3.00 -12.93
C ILE A 125 -3.00 -2.08 -11.78
N VAL A 126 -4.03 -1.27 -11.99
CA VAL A 126 -4.49 -0.27 -11.01
C VAL A 126 -5.85 -0.70 -10.49
N GLN A 127 -5.93 -0.90 -9.19
CA GLN A 127 -7.15 -1.26 -8.49
C GLN A 127 -7.42 -0.24 -7.39
N ASP A 128 -8.58 0.39 -7.47
CA ASP A 128 -9.10 1.28 -6.43
C ASP A 128 -8.10 2.37 -5.96
N ALA A 129 -7.30 2.87 -6.91
CA ALA A 129 -6.33 3.93 -6.70
C ALA A 129 -6.65 5.14 -7.55
N VAL A 130 -6.46 6.33 -6.98
CA VAL A 130 -6.84 7.61 -7.61
C VAL A 130 -5.61 8.29 -8.19
N ALA A 131 -5.69 8.71 -9.47
CA ALA A 131 -4.65 9.46 -10.18
C ALA A 131 -5.15 10.79 -10.78
N HIS A 132 -6.39 11.20 -10.47
CA HIS A 132 -7.00 12.43 -10.99
C HIS A 132 -8.06 12.96 -10.02
N ASN A 133 -8.35 14.27 -10.12
CA ASN A 133 -9.24 14.95 -9.16
C ASN A 133 -10.69 14.45 -9.21
N GLU A 134 -11.15 14.01 -10.37
CA GLU A 134 -12.50 13.48 -10.59
C GLU A 134 -12.75 12.18 -9.83
N GLY A 135 -11.68 11.42 -9.52
CA GLY A 135 -11.73 10.24 -8.66
C GLY A 135 -11.92 10.54 -7.18
N LEU A 136 -11.83 11.81 -6.77
CA LEU A 136 -12.01 12.24 -5.40
C LEU A 136 -13.51 12.42 -5.09
N GLY A 137 -14.14 11.41 -4.52
CA GLY A 137 -15.57 11.46 -4.13
C GLY A 137 -15.87 12.42 -2.96
N ALA A 138 -17.15 12.46 -2.56
CA ALA A 138 -17.66 13.37 -1.52
C ALA A 138 -16.94 13.23 -0.15
N ASN A 139 -16.47 12.04 0.18
CA ASN A 139 -15.77 11.76 1.44
C ASN A 139 -14.44 12.53 1.59
N TRP A 140 -13.90 13.05 0.48
CA TRP A 140 -12.66 13.82 0.49
C TRP A 140 -12.81 15.22 1.10
N LYS A 141 -14.03 15.71 1.31
CA LYS A 141 -14.26 16.99 2.02
C LYS A 141 -13.64 16.97 3.42
N LYS A 142 -13.92 15.93 4.21
CA LYS A 142 -13.35 15.77 5.57
C LYS A 142 -11.82 15.64 5.56
N ARG A 143 -11.25 15.00 4.54
CA ARG A 143 -9.79 14.91 4.40
C ARG A 143 -9.17 16.26 4.09
N ARG A 144 -9.79 17.08 3.24
CA ARG A 144 -9.33 18.46 2.96
C ARG A 144 -9.43 19.36 4.20
N GLU A 145 -10.46 19.23 5.01
CA GLU A 145 -10.58 19.92 6.30
C GLU A 145 -9.44 19.53 7.24
N PHE A 146 -9.09 18.24 7.29
CA PHE A 146 -7.92 17.77 8.05
C PHE A 146 -6.60 18.35 7.51
N TRP A 147 -6.40 18.43 6.22
CA TRP A 147 -5.21 19.05 5.62
C TRP A 147 -5.10 20.53 5.92
N ALA A 148 -6.23 21.25 5.88
CA ALA A 148 -6.28 22.67 6.17
C ALA A 148 -5.99 22.98 7.65
N ASN A 149 -6.44 22.13 8.57
CA ASN A 149 -6.23 22.29 10.00
C ASN A 149 -6.06 20.93 10.70
N ARG A 150 -4.86 20.36 10.57
CA ARG A 150 -4.51 19.05 11.13
C ARG A 150 -4.80 18.97 12.63
N LYS A 151 -4.38 19.99 13.38
CA LYS A 151 -4.44 19.96 14.84
C LYS A 151 -5.87 19.84 15.39
N GLU A 152 -6.83 20.50 14.76
CA GLU A 152 -8.24 20.45 15.18
C GLU A 152 -8.96 19.19 14.72
N ASN A 153 -8.57 18.63 13.58
CA ASN A 153 -9.30 17.54 12.93
C ASN A 153 -8.66 16.16 13.10
N GLU A 154 -7.45 16.07 13.70
CA GLU A 154 -6.69 14.82 13.79
C GLU A 154 -7.38 13.78 14.66
N GLU A 155 -7.95 14.18 15.80
CA GLU A 155 -8.64 13.24 16.71
C GLU A 155 -9.87 12.62 16.06
N ALA A 156 -10.67 13.44 15.36
CA ALA A 156 -11.84 12.97 14.63
C ALA A 156 -11.45 12.04 13.49
N LEU A 157 -10.36 12.32 12.76
CA LEU A 157 -9.81 11.46 11.74
C LEU A 157 -9.40 10.10 12.31
N ARG A 158 -8.62 10.10 13.39
CA ARG A 158 -8.15 8.88 14.06
C ARG A 158 -9.31 7.99 14.48
N LYS A 159 -10.31 8.56 15.17
CA LYS A 159 -11.49 7.84 15.66
C LYS A 159 -12.31 7.22 14.52
N ASN A 160 -12.46 7.94 13.42
CA ASN A 160 -13.34 7.51 12.33
C ASN A 160 -12.65 6.58 11.32
N LEU A 161 -11.34 6.70 11.10
CA LEU A 161 -10.64 5.96 10.05
C LEU A 161 -9.88 4.74 10.54
N LEU A 162 -9.51 4.70 11.82
CA LEU A 162 -8.63 3.66 12.39
C LEU A 162 -9.34 2.77 13.43
N SER A 163 -10.69 2.75 13.44
CA SER A 163 -11.46 1.87 14.32
C SER A 163 -11.61 0.47 13.73
N LEU A 164 -11.85 -0.52 14.59
CA LEU A 164 -12.17 -1.89 14.16
C LEU A 164 -13.41 -1.93 13.25
N GLU A 165 -14.44 -1.16 13.59
CA GLU A 165 -15.66 -1.07 12.79
C GLU A 165 -15.39 -0.55 11.38
N THR A 166 -14.63 0.54 11.27
CA THR A 166 -14.25 1.10 9.96
C THR A 166 -13.39 0.13 9.18
N THR A 167 -12.44 -0.57 9.84
CA THR A 167 -11.60 -1.57 9.20
C THR A 167 -12.45 -2.72 8.65
N ARG A 168 -13.39 -3.24 9.43
CA ARG A 168 -14.34 -4.26 8.97
C ARG A 168 -15.20 -3.76 7.80
N THR A 169 -15.74 -2.55 7.88
CA THR A 169 -16.60 -1.97 6.83
C THR A 169 -15.87 -1.83 5.49
N ARG A 170 -14.57 -1.61 5.49
CA ARG A 170 -13.77 -1.59 4.24
C ARG A 170 -13.79 -2.91 3.51
N HIS A 171 -13.89 -4.03 4.21
CA HIS A 171 -13.95 -5.36 3.60
C HIS A 171 -15.38 -5.77 3.23
N VAL A 172 -16.32 -5.56 4.13
CA VAL A 172 -17.67 -6.08 4.02
C VAL A 172 -18.61 -5.09 3.33
N GLY A 173 -18.40 -3.78 3.51
CA GLY A 173 -19.33 -2.76 3.03
C GLY A 173 -20.76 -2.98 3.57
N ASP A 174 -21.71 -2.87 2.67
CA ASP A 174 -23.14 -3.12 2.93
C ASP A 174 -23.58 -4.50 2.41
N ASP A 175 -22.64 -5.42 2.14
CA ASP A 175 -22.99 -6.77 1.64
C ASP A 175 -23.74 -7.54 2.73
N PRO A 176 -24.98 -8.05 2.44
CA PRO A 176 -25.74 -8.84 3.39
C PRO A 176 -25.10 -10.22 3.70
N ASN A 177 -24.24 -10.73 2.84
CA ASN A 177 -23.61 -12.05 2.98
C ASN A 177 -22.28 -11.96 3.72
N VAL A 178 -22.32 -11.45 4.95
CA VAL A 178 -21.12 -11.20 5.78
C VAL A 178 -20.30 -12.46 6.02
N GLU A 179 -20.93 -13.62 6.01
CA GLU A 179 -20.30 -14.93 6.18
C GLU A 179 -19.36 -15.34 5.05
N LEU A 180 -19.36 -14.64 3.92
CA LEU A 180 -18.43 -14.88 2.82
C LEU A 180 -17.06 -14.22 3.04
N TYR A 181 -16.93 -13.36 4.03
CA TYR A 181 -15.72 -12.60 4.32
C TYR A 181 -14.95 -13.21 5.48
N ASP A 182 -13.67 -13.48 5.26
CA ASP A 182 -12.76 -13.95 6.30
C ASP A 182 -12.56 -12.87 7.38
N PRO A 183 -12.99 -13.09 8.64
CA PRO A 183 -12.86 -12.11 9.70
C PRO A 183 -11.41 -11.81 10.07
N ASP A 184 -10.47 -12.69 9.78
CA ASP A 184 -9.06 -12.48 10.06
C ASP A 184 -8.48 -11.32 9.23
N LEU A 185 -9.10 -10.95 8.11
CA LEU A 185 -8.65 -9.83 7.29
C LEU A 185 -8.66 -8.51 8.10
N TRP A 186 -9.81 -8.16 8.69
CA TRP A 186 -9.92 -6.91 9.45
C TRP A 186 -9.39 -7.02 10.87
N THR A 187 -9.37 -8.19 11.47
CA THR A 187 -8.79 -8.37 12.82
C THR A 187 -7.27 -8.23 12.79
N ASP A 188 -6.60 -8.78 11.80
CA ASP A 188 -5.17 -8.60 11.60
C ASP A 188 -4.82 -7.14 11.30
N GLU A 189 -5.54 -6.51 10.37
CA GLU A 189 -5.31 -5.11 10.03
C GLU A 189 -5.48 -4.21 11.25
N PHE A 190 -6.55 -4.43 12.04
CA PHE A 190 -6.77 -3.68 13.26
C PHE A 190 -5.72 -3.96 14.34
N ALA A 191 -5.22 -5.20 14.44
CA ALA A 191 -4.14 -5.54 15.37
C ALA A 191 -2.87 -4.73 15.08
N TYR A 192 -2.53 -4.47 13.82
CA TYR A 192 -1.43 -3.57 13.45
C TYR A 192 -1.76 -2.11 13.74
N LEU A 193 -2.94 -1.63 13.36
CA LEU A 193 -3.37 -0.25 13.60
C LEU A 193 -3.40 0.11 15.09
N ASN A 194 -3.67 -0.87 15.95
CA ASN A 194 -3.76 -0.67 17.40
C ASN A 194 -2.42 -0.75 18.13
N GLN A 195 -1.32 -0.93 17.41
CA GLN A 195 0.01 -0.93 18.02
C GLN A 195 0.47 0.48 18.41
N PRO A 196 1.29 0.60 19.47
CA PRO A 196 1.85 1.89 19.85
C PRO A 196 2.57 2.59 18.69
N GLY A 197 2.25 3.87 18.46
CA GLY A 197 2.85 4.69 17.39
C GLY A 197 2.15 4.61 16.05
N GLN A 198 1.34 3.57 15.77
CA GLN A 198 0.66 3.41 14.49
C GLN A 198 -0.28 4.56 14.14
N ILE A 199 -1.02 5.04 15.12
CA ILE A 199 -1.93 6.18 14.92
C ILE A 199 -1.16 7.40 14.39
N GLN A 200 0.05 7.65 14.89
CA GLN A 200 0.87 8.77 14.40
C GLN A 200 1.34 8.54 12.97
N ILE A 201 1.82 7.33 12.67
CA ILE A 201 2.25 6.94 11.31
C ILE A 201 1.11 7.13 10.31
N GLN A 202 -0.07 6.63 10.63
CA GLN A 202 -1.24 6.75 9.76
C GLN A 202 -1.71 8.20 9.61
N SER A 203 -1.67 8.99 10.70
CA SER A 203 -1.99 10.41 10.65
C SER A 203 -1.02 11.20 9.77
N ASP A 204 0.28 10.88 9.81
CA ASP A 204 1.29 11.51 8.97
C ASP A 204 1.04 11.20 7.49
N LEU A 205 0.75 9.94 7.15
CA LEU A 205 0.42 9.54 5.78
C LEU A 205 -0.89 10.16 5.28
N PHE A 206 -1.94 10.23 6.13
CA PHE A 206 -3.17 10.94 5.77
C PHE A 206 -2.92 12.43 5.50
N TYR A 207 -2.03 13.05 6.27
CA TYR A 207 -1.65 14.44 6.05
C TYR A 207 -0.84 14.59 4.77
N ASP A 208 0.15 13.73 4.55
CA ASP A 208 0.99 13.77 3.33
C ASP A 208 0.20 13.40 2.06
N TYR A 209 -0.97 12.77 2.17
CA TYR A 209 -1.77 12.41 0.99
C TYR A 209 -2.10 13.62 0.11
N GLN A 210 -2.13 14.85 0.64
CA GLN A 210 -2.29 16.08 -0.16
C GLN A 210 -1.20 16.21 -1.23
N SER A 211 0.01 15.71 -0.99
CA SER A 211 1.10 15.68 -1.96
C SER A 211 0.77 14.86 -3.20
N ASN A 212 -0.05 13.81 -3.04
CA ASN A 212 -0.51 12.98 -4.14
C ASN A 212 -1.46 13.74 -5.06
N VAL A 213 -2.40 14.52 -4.47
CA VAL A 213 -3.34 15.34 -5.24
C VAL A 213 -2.57 16.37 -6.10
N ILE A 214 -1.53 16.98 -5.54
CA ILE A 214 -0.64 17.90 -6.27
C ILE A 214 0.10 17.18 -7.40
N ALA A 215 0.42 15.91 -7.23
CA ALA A 215 1.17 15.11 -8.20
C ALA A 215 0.31 14.49 -9.33
N TYR A 216 -1.01 14.45 -9.21
CA TYR A 216 -1.90 13.83 -10.21
C TYR A 216 -1.64 14.25 -11.66
N PRO A 217 -1.43 15.54 -11.99
CA PRO A 217 -1.14 15.93 -13.37
C PRO A 217 0.13 15.28 -13.96
N LYS A 218 1.07 14.88 -13.09
CA LYS A 218 2.29 14.18 -13.51
C LYS A 218 2.06 12.68 -13.71
N TRP A 219 1.06 12.11 -13.04
CA TRP A 219 0.77 10.67 -13.11
C TRP A 219 -0.13 10.30 -14.29
N GLN A 220 -0.99 11.22 -14.74
CA GLN A 220 -1.95 10.97 -15.81
C GLN A 220 -1.32 10.41 -17.09
N PRO A 221 -0.18 10.95 -17.61
CA PRO A 221 0.46 10.36 -18.78
C PRO A 221 0.96 8.93 -18.57
N ALA A 222 1.41 8.61 -17.35
CA ALA A 222 1.88 7.26 -17.00
C ALA A 222 0.71 6.27 -16.82
N ALA A 223 -0.48 6.77 -16.48
CA ALA A 223 -1.71 5.98 -16.35
C ALA A 223 -2.43 5.75 -17.69
N GLY A 224 -1.95 6.35 -18.79
CA GLY A 224 -2.54 6.19 -20.12
C GLY A 224 -3.74 7.12 -20.40
N TYR A 225 -3.85 8.24 -19.68
CA TYR A 225 -4.85 9.30 -19.91
C TYR A 225 -4.26 10.48 -20.69
#